data_9dc747153a32bead2e4f9a4113c2e240
#
_entry.id   9dc747153a32bead2e4f9a4113c2e240
#
_cell.length_a   1.000
_cell.length_b   1.000
_cell.length_c   1.000
_cell.angle_alpha   90.00
_cell.angle_beta   90.00
_cell.angle_gamma   90.00
#
_symmetry.space_group_name_H-M   'P 1'
#
loop_
_entity.id
_entity.type
_entity.pdbx_description
1 polymer ?
#
loop_
_entity_poly.entity_id
_entity_poly.type
_entity_poly.pdbx_seq_one_letter_code
_entity_poly.pdbx_strand_id
1 'polypeptide(L)'
;TAAQVFHVAPGDVTHEMRRRAKAVNFGIVYGISAFSLSQDIGVTVAEAKAYMEAYFATFPGVRRYMDDVVAQAKERGYVETLFHRRRELPEIRSSNFNMRSFGERVALNMPIQGTAADIMKLAMVAVEKRLKRELPEAKLVLQVHDELIVECPEPQAEAAAKLLEEEMEQVAHLSVPLTAEAH
;
A
#
# COMPACT_ATOMS: atom_id res chain seq x y z
N THR A 1 -2.27 14.55 5.74
CA THR A 1 -2.96 14.66 4.41
C THR A 1 -4.23 15.49 4.52
N ALA A 2 -5.25 15.12 5.36
CA ALA A 2 -6.52 15.84 5.40
C ALA A 2 -6.33 17.35 5.68
N ALA A 3 -5.59 17.72 6.72
CA ALA A 3 -5.30 19.11 7.05
C ALA A 3 -4.68 19.90 5.89
N GLN A 4 -3.76 19.26 5.17
CA GLN A 4 -3.07 19.85 4.02
C GLN A 4 -3.99 20.01 2.79
N VAL A 5 -4.76 18.97 2.46
CA VAL A 5 -5.67 18.99 1.30
C VAL A 5 -6.83 19.96 1.49
N PHE A 6 -7.33 20.08 2.73
CA PHE A 6 -8.43 21.00 3.06
C PHE A 6 -7.98 22.37 3.58
N HIS A 7 -6.66 22.60 3.69
CA HIS A 7 -6.06 23.85 4.17
C HIS A 7 -6.60 24.30 5.55
N VAL A 8 -6.71 23.35 6.48
CA VAL A 8 -7.15 23.58 7.86
C VAL A 8 -6.05 23.15 8.85
N ALA A 9 -6.12 23.67 10.08
CA ALA A 9 -5.22 23.19 11.14
C ALA A 9 -5.51 21.71 11.48
N PRO A 10 -4.51 20.92 11.92
CA PRO A 10 -4.72 19.51 12.26
C PRO A 10 -5.84 19.24 13.26
N GLY A 11 -6.05 20.17 14.23
CA GLY A 11 -7.13 20.09 15.21
C GLY A 11 -8.53 20.35 14.67
N ASP A 12 -8.63 21.04 13.52
CA ASP A 12 -9.89 21.38 12.86
C ASP A 12 -10.33 20.33 11.82
N VAL A 13 -9.57 19.25 11.68
CA VAL A 13 -9.92 18.16 10.76
C VAL A 13 -11.11 17.39 11.28
N THR A 14 -12.26 17.56 10.62
CA THR A 14 -13.49 16.83 10.94
C THR A 14 -13.39 15.36 10.53
N HIS A 15 -14.24 14.51 11.09
CA HIS A 15 -14.34 13.11 10.70
C HIS A 15 -14.66 12.95 9.21
N GLU A 16 -15.53 13.82 8.68
CA GLU A 16 -15.89 13.83 7.25
C GLU A 16 -14.70 14.22 6.36
N MET A 17 -13.91 15.23 6.71
CA MET A 17 -12.68 15.58 6.00
C MET A 17 -11.69 14.42 6.01
N ARG A 18 -11.56 13.71 7.13
CA ARG A 18 -10.70 12.54 7.24
C ARG A 18 -11.18 11.42 6.33
N ARG A 19 -12.47 11.13 6.30
CA ARG A 19 -13.10 10.14 5.42
C ARG A 19 -12.84 10.46 3.96
N ARG A 20 -13.09 11.70 3.53
CA ARG A 20 -12.84 12.15 2.15
C ARG A 20 -11.36 12.10 1.78
N ALA A 21 -10.48 12.59 2.65
CA ALA A 21 -9.04 12.54 2.40
C ALA A 21 -8.54 11.09 2.28
N LYS A 22 -9.07 10.16 3.06
CA LYS A 22 -8.78 8.73 2.94
C LYS A 22 -9.21 8.19 1.57
N ALA A 23 -10.44 8.47 1.13
CA ALA A 23 -10.94 8.05 -0.18
C ALA A 23 -10.11 8.64 -1.33
N VAL A 24 -9.75 9.93 -1.26
CA VAL A 24 -8.88 10.59 -2.24
C VAL A 24 -7.51 9.93 -2.27
N ASN A 25 -6.87 9.74 -1.13
CA ASN A 25 -5.52 9.18 -1.03
C ASN A 25 -5.45 7.76 -1.60
N PHE A 26 -6.36 6.87 -1.16
CA PHE A 26 -6.42 5.51 -1.68
C PHE A 26 -6.86 5.48 -3.14
N GLY A 27 -7.88 6.27 -3.49
CA GLY A 27 -8.36 6.34 -4.86
C GLY A 27 -7.26 6.75 -5.85
N ILE A 28 -6.46 7.76 -5.52
CA ILE A 28 -5.34 8.21 -6.36
C ILE A 28 -4.31 7.09 -6.54
N VAL A 29 -3.88 6.46 -5.44
CA VAL A 29 -2.91 5.35 -5.51
C VAL A 29 -3.42 4.19 -6.37
N TYR A 30 -4.73 3.94 -6.35
CA TYR A 30 -5.37 2.92 -7.19
C TYR A 30 -5.76 3.41 -8.60
N GLY A 31 -5.39 4.64 -8.97
CA GLY A 31 -5.65 5.18 -10.30
C GLY A 31 -7.13 5.48 -10.57
N ILE A 32 -7.88 5.93 -9.54
CA ILE A 32 -9.30 6.29 -9.67
C ILE A 32 -9.49 7.48 -10.61
N SER A 33 -10.58 7.48 -11.37
CA SER A 33 -11.01 8.65 -12.13
C SER A 33 -11.73 9.67 -11.26
N ALA A 34 -11.74 10.94 -11.66
CA ALA A 34 -12.52 11.98 -10.98
C ALA A 34 -14.02 11.63 -10.93
N PHE A 35 -14.54 10.97 -11.95
CA PHE A 35 -15.93 10.50 -11.99
C PHE A 35 -16.17 9.42 -10.90
N SER A 36 -15.33 8.39 -10.83
CA SER A 36 -15.49 7.34 -9.82
C SER A 36 -15.33 7.91 -8.41
N LEU A 37 -14.32 8.78 -8.20
CA LEU A 37 -14.11 9.44 -6.91
C LEU A 37 -15.33 10.26 -6.49
N SER A 38 -15.97 10.99 -7.42
CA SER A 38 -17.16 11.79 -7.13
C SER A 38 -18.32 10.93 -6.60
N GLN A 39 -18.49 9.71 -7.14
CA GLN A 39 -19.50 8.76 -6.66
C GLN A 39 -19.15 8.23 -5.25
N ASP A 40 -17.87 7.91 -5.01
CA ASP A 40 -17.42 7.33 -3.74
C ASP A 40 -17.57 8.30 -2.55
N ILE A 41 -17.33 9.59 -2.79
CA ILE A 41 -17.40 10.61 -1.71
C ILE A 41 -18.64 11.50 -1.76
N GLY A 42 -19.56 11.26 -2.72
CA GLY A 42 -20.85 11.96 -2.81
C GLY A 42 -20.71 13.45 -3.14
N VAL A 43 -19.83 13.80 -4.09
CA VAL A 43 -19.60 15.17 -4.56
C VAL A 43 -19.75 15.28 -6.07
N THR A 44 -19.72 16.48 -6.61
CA THR A 44 -19.69 16.68 -8.07
C THR A 44 -18.34 16.24 -8.65
N VAL A 45 -18.32 15.92 -9.95
CA VAL A 45 -17.09 15.58 -10.66
C VAL A 45 -16.07 16.73 -10.62
N ALA A 46 -16.57 17.97 -10.66
CA ALA A 46 -15.73 19.17 -10.58
C ALA A 46 -15.03 19.28 -9.21
N GLU A 47 -15.75 19.02 -8.12
CA GLU A 47 -15.18 18.99 -6.76
C GLU A 47 -14.19 17.83 -6.59
N ALA A 48 -14.51 16.62 -7.07
CA ALA A 48 -13.61 15.49 -7.04
C ALA A 48 -12.30 15.80 -7.79
N LYS A 49 -12.39 16.44 -8.96
CA LYS A 49 -11.23 16.89 -9.72
C LYS A 49 -10.41 17.92 -8.93
N ALA A 50 -11.05 18.89 -8.30
CA ALA A 50 -10.37 19.88 -7.47
C ALA A 50 -9.63 19.23 -6.28
N TYR A 51 -10.22 18.23 -5.63
CA TYR A 51 -9.55 17.46 -4.57
C TYR A 51 -8.31 16.70 -5.09
N MET A 52 -8.41 16.08 -6.27
CA MET A 52 -7.26 15.40 -6.88
C MET A 52 -6.15 16.40 -7.24
N GLU A 53 -6.49 17.55 -7.80
CA GLU A 53 -5.53 18.62 -8.14
C GLU A 53 -4.85 19.17 -6.87
N ALA A 54 -5.60 19.43 -5.80
CA ALA A 54 -5.05 19.87 -4.52
C ALA A 54 -4.11 18.81 -3.91
N TYR A 55 -4.47 17.54 -4.01
CA TYR A 55 -3.60 16.44 -3.57
C TYR A 55 -2.28 16.42 -4.34
N PHE A 56 -2.31 16.48 -5.66
CA PHE A 56 -1.11 16.48 -6.49
C PHE A 56 -0.28 17.76 -6.35
N ALA A 57 -0.90 18.89 -6.08
CA ALA A 57 -0.17 20.13 -5.76
C ALA A 57 0.58 19.99 -4.41
N THR A 58 -0.04 19.34 -3.43
CA THR A 58 0.58 19.07 -2.12
C THR A 58 1.67 17.99 -2.21
N PHE A 59 1.45 16.97 -3.05
CA PHE A 59 2.35 15.80 -3.20
C PHE A 59 2.80 15.61 -4.67
N PRO A 60 3.60 16.52 -5.23
CA PRO A 60 3.98 16.45 -6.64
C PRO A 60 4.84 15.23 -6.99
N GLY A 61 5.55 14.66 -6.01
CA GLY A 61 6.30 13.42 -6.17
C GLY A 61 5.41 12.21 -6.47
N VAL A 62 4.19 12.17 -5.90
CA VAL A 62 3.23 11.09 -6.19
C VAL A 62 2.79 11.16 -7.65
N ARG A 63 2.46 12.36 -8.16
CA ARG A 63 2.09 12.53 -9.57
C ARG A 63 3.21 12.07 -10.51
N ARG A 64 4.42 12.52 -10.26
CA ARG A 64 5.59 12.12 -11.05
C ARG A 64 5.79 10.61 -11.05
N TYR A 65 5.76 9.98 -9.88
CA TYR A 65 5.86 8.53 -9.75
C TYR A 65 4.81 7.79 -10.60
N MET A 66 3.55 8.23 -10.54
CA MET A 66 2.46 7.62 -11.31
C MET A 66 2.69 7.74 -12.82
N ASP A 67 3.06 8.92 -13.29
CA ASP A 67 3.32 9.18 -14.71
C ASP A 67 4.53 8.35 -15.20
N ASP A 68 5.62 8.29 -14.41
CA ASP A 68 6.84 7.54 -14.71
C ASP A 68 6.59 6.02 -14.75
N VAL A 69 5.86 5.47 -13.77
CA VAL A 69 5.55 4.03 -13.72
C VAL A 69 4.72 3.60 -14.94
N VAL A 70 3.71 4.38 -15.30
CA VAL A 70 2.88 4.07 -16.48
C VAL A 70 3.70 4.18 -17.77
N ALA A 71 4.54 5.21 -17.90
CA ALA A 71 5.41 5.38 -19.06
C ALA A 71 6.40 4.20 -19.22
N GLN A 72 7.08 3.82 -18.13
CA GLN A 72 7.98 2.67 -18.11
C GLN A 72 7.27 1.35 -18.41
N ALA A 73 6.07 1.16 -17.85
CA ALA A 73 5.27 -0.04 -18.13
C ALA A 73 4.87 -0.16 -19.60
N LYS A 74 4.53 0.96 -20.26
CA LYS A 74 4.25 1.00 -21.70
C LYS A 74 5.47 0.65 -22.55
N GLU A 75 6.63 1.13 -22.15
CA GLU A 75 7.89 0.87 -22.84
C GLU A 75 8.34 -0.59 -22.65
N ARG A 76 8.41 -1.06 -21.40
CA ARG A 76 8.97 -2.38 -21.05
C ARG A 76 7.97 -3.52 -21.25
N GLY A 77 6.67 -3.26 -21.05
CA GLY A 77 5.60 -4.28 -21.06
C GLY A 77 5.40 -4.99 -19.72
N TYR A 78 6.08 -4.54 -18.67
CA TYR A 78 5.97 -5.09 -17.31
C TYR A 78 6.23 -4.03 -16.25
N VAL A 79 5.89 -4.35 -15.00
CA VAL A 79 6.27 -3.61 -13.79
C VAL A 79 6.95 -4.54 -12.78
N GLU A 80 7.67 -3.96 -11.83
CA GLU A 80 8.43 -4.70 -10.81
C GLU A 80 8.11 -4.16 -9.41
N THR A 81 8.22 -5.06 -8.42
CA THR A 81 8.30 -4.68 -7.00
C THR A 81 9.69 -4.12 -6.66
N LEU A 82 9.87 -3.60 -5.44
CA LEU A 82 11.20 -3.23 -4.92
C LEU A 82 12.16 -4.43 -4.85
N PHE A 83 11.64 -5.66 -4.82
CA PHE A 83 12.41 -6.90 -4.81
C PHE A 83 12.53 -7.55 -6.20
N HIS A 84 12.27 -6.77 -7.27
CA HIS A 84 12.40 -7.18 -8.67
C HIS A 84 11.49 -8.34 -9.11
N ARG A 85 10.38 -8.56 -8.38
CA ARG A 85 9.33 -9.46 -8.85
C ARG A 85 8.58 -8.79 -9.99
N ARG A 86 8.56 -9.43 -11.14
CA ARG A 86 7.93 -8.91 -12.36
C ARG A 86 6.49 -9.34 -12.51
N ARG A 87 5.70 -8.45 -13.08
CA ARG A 87 4.37 -8.73 -13.62
C ARG A 87 4.30 -8.20 -15.05
N GLU A 88 4.13 -9.09 -16.00
CA GLU A 88 3.86 -8.77 -17.40
C GLU A 88 2.50 -8.09 -17.54
N LEU A 89 2.42 -7.08 -18.40
CA LEU A 89 1.23 -6.24 -18.62
C LEU A 89 0.91 -6.14 -20.12
N PRO A 90 0.48 -7.23 -20.77
CA PRO A 90 0.11 -7.18 -22.19
C PRO A 90 -1.06 -6.20 -22.45
N GLU A 91 -1.91 -6.00 -21.45
CA GLU A 91 -3.08 -5.12 -21.51
C GLU A 91 -2.70 -3.66 -21.76
N ILE A 92 -1.53 -3.19 -21.30
CA ILE A 92 -1.13 -1.79 -21.33
C ILE A 92 -0.91 -1.26 -22.76
N ARG A 93 -0.67 -2.19 -23.70
CA ARG A 93 -0.50 -1.90 -25.14
C ARG A 93 -1.74 -2.18 -25.97
N SER A 94 -2.86 -2.54 -25.32
CA SER A 94 -4.11 -2.86 -26.01
C SER A 94 -4.68 -1.64 -26.74
N SER A 95 -5.22 -1.84 -27.94
CA SER A 95 -6.00 -0.83 -28.67
C SER A 95 -7.36 -0.56 -27.99
N ASN A 96 -7.88 -1.53 -27.23
CA ASN A 96 -9.10 -1.38 -26.46
C ASN A 96 -8.85 -0.46 -25.25
N PHE A 97 -9.61 0.62 -25.15
CA PHE A 97 -9.47 1.63 -24.09
C PHE A 97 -9.65 1.01 -22.69
N ASN A 98 -10.64 0.16 -22.48
CA ASN A 98 -10.92 -0.42 -21.17
C ASN A 98 -9.79 -1.35 -20.71
N MET A 99 -9.26 -2.17 -21.62
CA MET A 99 -8.11 -3.05 -21.34
C MET A 99 -6.86 -2.24 -21.04
N ARG A 100 -6.59 -1.19 -21.81
CA ARG A 100 -5.44 -0.31 -21.57
C ARG A 100 -5.55 0.41 -20.23
N SER A 101 -6.72 0.98 -19.91
CA SER A 101 -6.97 1.61 -18.60
C SER A 101 -6.84 0.64 -17.44
N PHE A 102 -7.24 -0.62 -17.61
CA PHE A 102 -7.00 -1.67 -16.64
C PHE A 102 -5.49 -1.92 -16.46
N GLY A 103 -4.75 -2.06 -17.55
CA GLY A 103 -3.28 -2.22 -17.52
C GLY A 103 -2.58 -1.07 -16.81
N GLU A 104 -3.01 0.19 -17.03
CA GLU A 104 -2.45 1.36 -16.34
C GLU A 104 -2.72 1.32 -14.82
N ARG A 105 -3.93 0.94 -14.39
CA ARG A 105 -4.22 0.76 -12.95
C ARG A 105 -3.39 -0.36 -12.32
N VAL A 106 -3.23 -1.47 -13.02
CA VAL A 106 -2.36 -2.57 -12.55
C VAL A 106 -0.91 -2.11 -12.45
N ALA A 107 -0.43 -1.31 -13.41
CA ALA A 107 0.92 -0.75 -13.39
C ALA A 107 1.16 0.13 -12.15
N LEU A 108 0.19 0.92 -11.73
CA LEU A 108 0.27 1.76 -10.53
C LEU A 108 0.26 0.95 -9.24
N ASN A 109 -0.60 -0.07 -9.17
CA ASN A 109 -0.85 -0.80 -7.92
C ASN A 109 0.18 -1.89 -7.65
N MET A 110 0.63 -2.60 -8.68
CA MET A 110 1.46 -3.78 -8.51
C MET A 110 2.80 -3.51 -7.82
N PRO A 111 3.56 -2.44 -8.13
CA PRO A 111 4.81 -2.18 -7.44
C PRO A 111 4.62 -1.99 -5.92
N ILE A 112 3.52 -1.38 -5.50
CA ILE A 112 3.21 -1.10 -4.08
C ILE A 112 2.68 -2.36 -3.41
N GLN A 113 1.59 -2.93 -3.91
CA GLN A 113 0.95 -4.12 -3.32
C GLN A 113 1.84 -5.36 -3.42
N GLY A 114 2.54 -5.50 -4.54
CA GLY A 114 3.49 -6.60 -4.72
C GLY A 114 4.69 -6.50 -3.78
N THR A 115 5.21 -5.29 -3.53
CA THR A 115 6.26 -5.07 -2.54
C THR A 115 5.79 -5.41 -1.14
N ALA A 116 4.57 -5.01 -0.75
CA ALA A 116 3.99 -5.39 0.53
C ALA A 116 3.89 -6.92 0.68
N ALA A 117 3.44 -7.61 -0.37
CA ALA A 117 3.38 -9.07 -0.39
C ALA A 117 4.78 -9.74 -0.32
N ASP A 118 5.80 -9.14 -0.91
CA ASP A 118 7.18 -9.62 -0.81
C ASP A 118 7.73 -9.44 0.61
N ILE A 119 7.48 -8.29 1.25
CA ILE A 119 7.84 -8.02 2.65
C ILE A 119 7.20 -9.07 3.55
N MET A 120 5.89 -9.33 3.41
CA MET A 120 5.20 -10.34 4.22
C MET A 120 5.79 -11.73 4.06
N LYS A 121 6.16 -12.14 2.85
CA LYS A 121 6.80 -13.45 2.63
C LYS A 121 8.17 -13.55 3.28
N LEU A 122 8.95 -12.48 3.22
CA LEU A 122 10.24 -12.41 3.89
C LEU A 122 10.06 -12.45 5.42
N ALA A 123 9.09 -11.70 5.94
CA ALA A 123 8.74 -11.69 7.36
C ALA A 123 8.33 -13.09 7.86
N MET A 124 7.45 -13.78 7.13
CA MET A 124 7.05 -15.15 7.47
C MET A 124 8.25 -16.10 7.61
N VAL A 125 9.19 -16.02 6.67
CA VAL A 125 10.39 -16.88 6.68
C VAL A 125 11.31 -16.51 7.85
N ALA A 126 11.48 -15.22 8.16
CA ALA A 126 12.32 -14.74 9.25
C ALA A 126 11.71 -15.13 10.62
N VAL A 127 10.42 -14.85 10.82
CA VAL A 127 9.66 -15.20 12.02
C VAL A 127 9.71 -16.71 12.27
N GLU A 128 9.40 -17.53 11.27
CA GLU A 128 9.39 -19.00 11.41
C GLU A 128 10.77 -19.54 11.80
N LYS A 129 11.85 -19.03 11.20
CA LYS A 129 13.22 -19.42 11.54
C LYS A 129 13.57 -19.05 12.98
N ARG A 130 13.19 -17.87 13.42
CA ARG A 130 13.51 -17.37 14.75
C ARG A 130 12.67 -18.06 15.84
N LEU A 131 11.36 -18.28 15.58
CA LEU A 131 10.50 -19.06 16.47
C LEU A 131 11.09 -20.46 16.73
N LYS A 132 11.46 -21.19 15.68
CA LYS A 132 12.07 -22.53 15.81
C LYS A 132 13.34 -22.55 16.66
N ARG A 133 14.12 -21.47 16.62
CA ARG A 133 15.38 -21.36 17.39
C ARG A 133 15.18 -20.95 18.83
N GLU A 134 14.30 -19.96 19.08
CA GLU A 134 14.19 -19.30 20.38
C GLU A 134 12.94 -19.72 21.16
N LEU A 135 11.85 -20.05 20.47
CA LEU A 135 10.56 -20.43 21.06
C LEU A 135 9.99 -21.66 20.34
N PRO A 136 10.57 -22.85 20.49
CA PRO A 136 10.22 -24.02 19.67
C PRO A 136 8.79 -24.53 19.86
N GLU A 137 8.10 -24.13 20.93
CA GLU A 137 6.69 -24.45 21.16
C GLU A 137 5.74 -23.46 20.46
N ALA A 138 6.23 -22.27 20.08
CA ALA A 138 5.47 -21.28 19.32
C ALA A 138 5.45 -21.65 17.83
N LYS A 139 4.31 -21.40 17.18
CA LYS A 139 4.07 -21.75 15.78
C LYS A 139 3.44 -20.60 15.03
N LEU A 140 4.01 -20.26 13.89
CA LEU A 140 3.34 -19.41 12.91
C LEU A 140 2.20 -20.20 12.28
N VAL A 141 0.95 -19.83 12.55
CA VAL A 141 -0.24 -20.60 12.12
C VAL A 141 -0.98 -20.00 10.95
N LEU A 142 -0.96 -18.67 10.80
CA LEU A 142 -1.75 -18.02 9.76
C LEU A 142 -1.14 -16.67 9.35
N GLN A 143 -1.33 -16.31 8.08
CA GLN A 143 -1.13 -14.96 7.56
C GLN A 143 -2.45 -14.44 7.02
N VAL A 144 -2.85 -13.25 7.46
CA VAL A 144 -4.06 -12.55 6.99
C VAL A 144 -3.65 -11.17 6.52
N HIS A 145 -3.68 -10.92 5.20
CA HIS A 145 -3.24 -9.67 4.58
C HIS A 145 -1.82 -9.26 5.01
N ASP A 146 -1.70 -8.33 5.94
CA ASP A 146 -0.48 -7.75 6.52
C ASP A 146 -0.25 -8.16 7.98
N GLU A 147 -0.99 -9.15 8.47
CA GLU A 147 -0.88 -9.68 9.83
C GLU A 147 -0.32 -11.11 9.82
N LEU A 148 0.48 -11.44 10.84
CA LEU A 148 0.94 -12.79 11.15
C LEU A 148 0.35 -13.23 12.49
N ILE A 149 -0.18 -14.46 12.53
CA ILE A 149 -0.75 -15.03 13.74
C ILE A 149 0.14 -16.17 14.23
N VAL A 150 0.59 -16.05 15.46
CA VAL A 150 1.41 -17.04 16.15
C VAL A 150 0.63 -17.62 17.31
N GLU A 151 0.61 -18.94 17.42
CA GLU A 151 0.13 -19.67 18.59
C GLU A 151 1.32 -20.05 19.47
N CYS A 152 1.25 -19.76 20.77
CA CYS A 152 2.29 -20.10 21.73
C CYS A 152 1.70 -20.37 23.13
N PRO A 153 2.44 -21.05 24.02
CA PRO A 153 2.09 -21.13 25.43
C PRO A 153 2.00 -19.72 26.05
N GLU A 154 0.99 -19.47 26.89
CA GLU A 154 0.74 -18.18 27.53
C GLU A 154 1.99 -17.55 28.18
N PRO A 155 2.87 -18.28 28.88
CA PRO A 155 4.09 -17.69 29.44
C PRO A 155 5.11 -17.19 28.43
N GLN A 156 4.97 -17.58 27.16
CA GLN A 156 5.85 -17.16 26.04
C GLN A 156 5.23 -16.02 25.22
N ALA A 157 4.01 -15.59 25.49
CA ALA A 157 3.27 -14.64 24.67
C ALA A 157 4.02 -13.31 24.48
N GLU A 158 4.56 -12.73 25.55
CA GLU A 158 5.31 -11.47 25.47
C GLU A 158 6.60 -11.61 24.65
N ALA A 159 7.31 -12.72 24.80
CA ALA A 159 8.52 -12.99 24.02
C ALA A 159 8.20 -13.22 22.54
N ALA A 160 7.10 -13.92 22.23
CA ALA A 160 6.63 -14.14 20.88
C ALA A 160 6.17 -12.84 20.20
N ALA A 161 5.44 -11.98 20.93
CA ALA A 161 5.03 -10.67 20.47
C ALA A 161 6.23 -9.80 20.08
N LYS A 162 7.20 -9.68 20.96
CA LYS A 162 8.43 -8.92 20.70
C LYS A 162 9.22 -9.47 19.51
N LEU A 163 9.32 -10.79 19.39
CA LEU A 163 9.99 -11.45 18.27
C LEU A 163 9.29 -11.12 16.94
N LEU A 164 7.95 -11.15 16.92
CA LEU A 164 7.16 -10.79 15.75
C LEU A 164 7.43 -9.35 15.31
N GLU A 165 7.31 -8.39 16.24
CA GLU A 165 7.56 -6.98 15.97
C GLU A 165 8.96 -6.77 15.39
N GLU A 166 10.00 -7.28 16.05
CA GLU A 166 11.39 -7.13 15.62
C GLU A 166 11.63 -7.69 14.21
N GLU A 167 11.16 -8.91 13.93
CA GLU A 167 11.38 -9.54 12.62
C GLU A 167 10.59 -8.86 11.52
N MET A 168 9.35 -8.46 11.78
CA MET A 168 8.52 -7.77 10.78
C MET A 168 9.05 -6.37 10.45
N GLU A 169 9.59 -5.66 11.43
CA GLU A 169 10.16 -4.33 11.23
C GLU A 169 11.52 -4.34 10.52
N GLN A 170 12.34 -5.37 10.76
CA GLN A 170 13.72 -5.44 10.25
C GLN A 170 13.85 -6.15 8.90
N VAL A 171 12.79 -6.80 8.42
CA VAL A 171 12.84 -7.63 7.21
C VAL A 171 13.09 -6.85 5.92
N ALA A 172 12.82 -5.54 5.92
CA ALA A 172 13.05 -4.67 4.77
C ALA A 172 13.59 -3.31 5.19
N HIS A 173 14.63 -2.85 4.50
CA HIS A 173 15.19 -1.52 4.71
C HIS A 173 14.57 -0.52 3.72
N LEU A 174 13.61 0.25 4.21
CA LEU A 174 12.93 1.29 3.45
C LEU A 174 13.43 2.68 3.85
N SER A 175 13.18 3.68 3.02
CA SER A 175 13.47 5.10 3.34
C SER A 175 12.53 5.68 4.41
N VAL A 176 11.51 4.93 4.79
CA VAL A 176 10.55 5.23 5.87
C VAL A 176 10.57 4.07 6.87
N PRO A 177 10.27 4.31 8.15
CA PRO A 177 10.19 3.23 9.12
C PRO A 177 9.06 2.26 8.76
N LEU A 178 9.35 0.97 8.90
CA LEU A 178 8.37 -0.09 8.88
C LEU A 178 8.07 -0.41 10.36
N THR A 179 6.82 -0.32 10.76
CA THR A 179 6.39 -0.56 12.15
C THR A 179 5.40 -1.70 12.20
N ALA A 180 5.53 -2.54 13.23
CA ALA A 180 4.60 -3.61 13.55
C ALA A 180 4.19 -3.51 15.02
N GLU A 181 2.95 -3.85 15.33
CA GLU A 181 2.40 -3.87 16.69
C GLU A 181 1.77 -5.24 16.93
N ALA A 182 2.16 -5.91 18.01
CA ALA A 182 1.55 -7.17 18.42
C ALA A 182 0.41 -6.92 19.43
N HIS A 183 -0.65 -7.70 19.34
CA HIS A 183 -1.86 -7.59 20.17
C HIS A 183 -2.25 -8.93 20.79
#